data_eb779683cf928ec9505e28ef5bc5dbd2
#
_entry.id   eb779683cf928ec9505e28ef5bc5dbd2
#
_cell.length_a   1.000
_cell.length_b   1.000
_cell.length_c   1.000
_cell.angle_alpha   90.00
_cell.angle_beta   90.00
_cell.angle_gamma   90.00
#
_symmetry.space_group_name_H-M   'P 1'
#
loop_
_entity.id
_entity.type
_entity.pdbx_description
1 polymer ?
#
loop_
_entity_poly.entity_id
_entity_poly.type
_entity_poly.pdbx_seq_one_letter_code
_entity_poly.pdbx_strand_id
1 'polypeptide(L)'
;MTQSAPSKLAQVLHAGHFAMTAETSPPDAASPQAVIDRVACLQGLADAVNVTDGASARVHMSAFAAATIMVQNEIEPVLQMTTRDRNRLALQGDVVGASALGIHNFLCLTGDKMAAGDQPDAAEVFELDSGELMRQMRTMRDAGSFPSGRQIDPPPALFLGAAEMPAEPGDNWPAARLQAKIDNGTQFFQTQYCFELDKVKSYCQGLVDGGFTEQANFLIGIGPLASAKSARWMNDNLFGVHVPDDIIKRLEGAQDQRAEGRAICAELLQGFSEIEGCAGAHLMAPHGEASCAQVIQESGLLELRS
;
A
#
# COMPACT_ATOMS: atom_id res chain seq x y z
N MET A 1 -17.32 3.38 23.14
CA MET A 1 -16.67 4.63 22.70
C MET A 1 -16.02 4.31 21.36
N THR A 2 -16.51 4.90 20.28
CA THR A 2 -15.84 4.80 18.97
C THR A 2 -14.48 5.47 19.11
N GLN A 3 -13.40 4.69 19.06
CA GLN A 3 -12.05 5.26 18.97
C GLN A 3 -12.02 6.20 17.75
N SER A 4 -11.55 7.42 17.95
CA SER A 4 -11.31 8.33 16.82
C SER A 4 -10.35 7.65 15.84
N ALA A 5 -10.60 7.79 14.52
CA ALA A 5 -9.72 7.24 13.50
C ALA A 5 -8.29 7.75 13.72
N PRO A 6 -7.28 6.87 13.79
CA PRO A 6 -5.93 7.25 14.23
C PRO A 6 -5.17 8.07 13.18
N SER A 7 -5.65 8.13 11.93
CA SER A 7 -4.96 8.72 10.78
C SER A 7 -5.94 9.33 9.78
N LYS A 8 -5.44 10.17 8.86
CA LYS A 8 -6.24 10.73 7.75
C LYS A 8 -6.77 9.62 6.85
N LEU A 9 -5.93 8.64 6.48
CA LEU A 9 -6.36 7.49 5.67
C LEU A 9 -7.53 6.73 6.33
N ALA A 10 -7.41 6.47 7.64
CA ALA A 10 -8.49 5.83 8.39
C ALA A 10 -9.77 6.68 8.41
N GLN A 11 -9.65 8.02 8.53
CA GLN A 11 -10.79 8.93 8.48
C GLN A 11 -11.52 8.88 7.13
N VAL A 12 -10.76 8.96 6.03
CA VAL A 12 -11.29 8.90 4.65
C VAL A 12 -12.06 7.58 4.42
N LEU A 13 -11.45 6.46 4.79
CA LEU A 13 -12.07 5.13 4.64
C LEU A 13 -13.29 4.95 5.54
N HIS A 14 -13.25 5.40 6.80
CA HIS A 14 -14.40 5.32 7.71
C HIS A 14 -15.56 6.24 7.29
N ALA A 15 -15.26 7.32 6.57
CA ALA A 15 -16.29 8.18 5.99
C ALA A 15 -16.93 7.60 4.72
N GLY A 16 -16.43 6.46 4.22
CA GLY A 16 -16.89 5.83 2.99
C GLY A 16 -16.45 6.56 1.71
N HIS A 17 -15.43 7.43 1.81
CA HIS A 17 -14.87 8.08 0.64
C HIS A 17 -13.86 7.16 -0.06
N PHE A 18 -13.81 7.26 -1.39
CA PHE A 18 -12.83 6.53 -2.21
C PHE A 18 -11.42 7.05 -1.91
N ALA A 19 -10.60 6.24 -1.21
CA ALA A 19 -9.25 6.62 -0.80
C ALA A 19 -8.25 6.51 -1.96
N MET A 20 -7.30 7.43 -2.04
CA MET A 20 -6.18 7.37 -2.99
C MET A 20 -4.86 7.39 -2.22
N THR A 21 -4.14 6.28 -2.23
CA THR A 21 -2.79 6.19 -1.69
C THR A 21 -1.78 6.10 -2.83
N ALA A 22 -0.57 6.60 -2.60
CA ALA A 22 0.53 6.45 -3.54
C ALA A 22 1.71 5.73 -2.87
N GLU A 23 2.73 5.37 -3.64
CA GLU A 23 3.92 4.70 -3.12
C GLU A 23 5.20 5.46 -3.50
N THR A 24 6.16 5.49 -2.60
CA THR A 24 7.53 5.95 -2.83
C THR A 24 8.53 4.97 -2.23
N SER A 25 9.71 4.89 -2.84
CA SER A 25 10.86 4.21 -2.24
C SER A 25 11.76 5.24 -1.56
N PRO A 26 12.27 4.96 -0.34
CA PRO A 26 13.25 5.83 0.29
C PRO A 26 14.47 6.07 -0.62
N PRO A 27 15.07 7.28 -0.61
CA PRO A 27 16.24 7.55 -1.44
C PRO A 27 17.51 6.86 -0.91
N ASP A 28 18.47 6.63 -1.81
CA ASP A 28 19.82 6.20 -1.47
C ASP A 28 20.68 7.44 -1.10
N ALA A 29 20.21 8.22 -0.15
CA ALA A 29 20.84 9.47 0.24
C ALA A 29 20.64 9.75 1.74
N ALA A 30 21.66 10.26 2.42
CA ALA A 30 21.58 10.71 3.80
C ALA A 30 21.08 12.17 3.86
N SER A 31 19.91 12.46 3.25
CA SER A 31 19.35 13.80 3.14
C SER A 31 17.84 13.79 3.34
N PRO A 32 17.30 14.54 4.33
CA PRO A 32 15.86 14.73 4.46
C PRO A 32 15.24 15.36 3.22
N GLN A 33 15.95 16.29 2.57
CA GLN A 33 15.47 16.96 1.37
C GLN A 33 15.21 15.97 0.22
N ALA A 34 16.03 14.92 0.10
CA ALA A 34 15.83 13.89 -0.94
C ALA A 34 14.52 13.10 -0.75
N VAL A 35 14.04 12.95 0.48
CA VAL A 35 12.70 12.37 0.74
C VAL A 35 11.63 13.37 0.33
N ILE A 36 11.74 14.63 0.80
CA ILE A 36 10.75 15.69 0.54
C ILE A 36 10.59 15.90 -0.98
N ASP A 37 11.70 16.02 -1.72
CA ASP A 37 11.68 16.24 -3.17
C ASP A 37 10.89 15.15 -3.93
N ARG A 38 10.92 13.91 -3.43
CA ARG A 38 10.14 12.80 -4.04
C ARG A 38 8.65 12.92 -3.77
N VAL A 39 8.25 13.23 -2.54
CA VAL A 39 6.86 13.09 -2.09
C VAL A 39 6.08 14.41 -2.08
N ALA A 40 6.74 15.58 -2.18
CA ALA A 40 6.07 16.88 -2.13
C ALA A 40 4.97 17.04 -3.20
N CYS A 41 5.14 16.43 -4.38
CA CYS A 41 4.13 16.46 -5.44
C CYS A 41 2.83 15.71 -5.06
N LEU A 42 2.85 14.83 -4.06
CA LEU A 42 1.70 14.06 -3.58
C LEU A 42 0.97 14.75 -2.41
N GLN A 43 1.59 15.79 -1.82
CA GLN A 43 1.01 16.51 -0.67
C GLN A 43 -0.34 17.13 -1.04
N GLY A 44 -1.36 16.87 -0.23
CA GLY A 44 -2.73 17.34 -0.47
C GLY A 44 -3.50 16.59 -1.58
N LEU A 45 -2.85 15.70 -2.33
CA LEU A 45 -3.45 14.87 -3.37
C LEU A 45 -3.70 13.46 -2.89
N ALA A 46 -2.67 12.76 -2.39
CA ALA A 46 -2.82 11.43 -1.81
C ALA A 46 -3.30 11.52 -0.34
N ASP A 47 -4.12 10.56 0.08
CA ASP A 47 -4.58 10.44 1.47
C ASP A 47 -3.49 9.91 2.38
N ALA A 48 -2.62 9.07 1.85
CA ALA A 48 -1.37 8.65 2.46
C ALA A 48 -0.38 8.14 1.40
N VAL A 49 0.91 8.13 1.74
CA VAL A 49 1.97 7.67 0.84
C VAL A 49 2.73 6.52 1.47
N ASN A 50 2.70 5.36 0.83
CA ASN A 50 3.46 4.19 1.26
C ASN A 50 4.97 4.46 1.12
N VAL A 51 5.71 4.05 2.13
CA VAL A 51 7.18 4.08 2.16
C VAL A 51 7.67 2.65 2.15
N THR A 52 8.27 2.21 1.03
CA THR A 52 8.72 0.81 0.88
C THR A 52 9.87 0.49 1.83
N ASP A 53 9.89 -0.72 2.39
CA ASP A 53 10.89 -1.19 3.36
C ASP A 53 11.82 -2.20 2.71
N GLY A 54 13.00 -1.75 2.28
CA GLY A 54 14.00 -2.58 1.62
C GLY A 54 13.50 -3.24 0.33
N ALA A 55 12.84 -2.47 -0.54
CA ALA A 55 12.27 -2.95 -1.79
C ALA A 55 13.32 -3.69 -2.63
N SER A 56 12.92 -4.83 -3.23
CA SER A 56 13.81 -5.71 -4.01
C SER A 56 15.03 -6.21 -3.21
N ALA A 57 14.93 -6.30 -1.88
CA ALA A 57 16.00 -6.68 -0.97
C ALA A 57 17.28 -5.82 -1.14
N ARG A 58 17.12 -4.52 -1.43
CA ARG A 58 18.23 -3.56 -1.57
C ARG A 58 18.27 -2.59 -0.40
N VAL A 59 19.46 -2.06 -0.15
CA VAL A 59 19.67 -1.02 0.86
C VAL A 59 19.15 0.31 0.32
N HIS A 60 18.29 0.94 1.10
CA HIS A 60 17.79 2.32 0.93
C HIS A 60 17.86 3.03 2.28
N MET A 61 17.54 4.32 2.34
CA MET A 61 17.26 4.95 3.62
C MET A 61 16.18 4.13 4.35
N SER A 62 16.31 3.97 5.68
CA SER A 62 15.30 3.27 6.49
C SER A 62 13.89 3.83 6.22
N ALA A 63 12.93 2.95 5.94
CA ALA A 63 11.52 3.33 5.75
C ALA A 63 10.98 4.11 6.95
N PHE A 64 11.36 3.70 8.17
CA PHE A 64 11.02 4.40 9.40
C PHE A 64 11.55 5.84 9.44
N ALA A 65 12.81 6.06 9.03
CA ALA A 65 13.39 7.40 8.96
C ALA A 65 12.69 8.26 7.89
N ALA A 66 12.46 7.72 6.71
CA ALA A 66 11.76 8.42 5.62
C ALA A 66 10.32 8.78 6.03
N ALA A 67 9.57 7.86 6.64
CA ALA A 67 8.22 8.11 7.15
C ALA A 67 8.20 9.21 8.24
N THR A 68 9.22 9.24 9.12
CA THR A 68 9.36 10.30 10.13
C THR A 68 9.56 11.67 9.47
N ILE A 69 10.40 11.75 8.44
CA ILE A 69 10.62 12.99 7.66
C ILE A 69 9.30 13.43 6.99
N MET A 70 8.52 12.49 6.46
CA MET A 70 7.22 12.80 5.85
C MET A 70 6.23 13.39 6.86
N VAL A 71 6.10 12.80 8.06
CA VAL A 71 5.23 13.34 9.13
C VAL A 71 5.65 14.77 9.51
N GLN A 72 6.95 15.04 9.63
CA GLN A 72 7.48 16.37 9.93
C GLN A 72 7.17 17.42 8.85
N ASN A 73 6.81 16.96 7.64
CA ASN A 73 6.45 17.81 6.50
C ASN A 73 4.95 17.68 6.12
N GLU A 74 4.11 17.26 7.06
CA GLU A 74 2.64 17.16 6.91
C GLU A 74 2.18 16.23 5.77
N ILE A 75 2.99 15.22 5.45
CA ILE A 75 2.66 14.16 4.50
C ILE A 75 2.41 12.89 5.30
N GLU A 76 1.21 12.33 5.18
CA GLU A 76 0.83 11.13 5.93
C GLU A 76 1.48 9.87 5.32
N PRO A 77 2.31 9.11 6.07
CA PRO A 77 2.90 7.89 5.57
C PRO A 77 2.01 6.66 5.83
N VAL A 78 2.17 5.64 4.97
CA VAL A 78 1.94 4.23 5.31
C VAL A 78 3.31 3.58 5.42
N LEU A 79 3.75 3.28 6.64
CA LEU A 79 5.03 2.62 6.86
C LEU A 79 4.93 1.14 6.47
N GLN A 80 5.58 0.74 5.39
CA GLN A 80 5.77 -0.68 5.11
C GLN A 80 6.76 -1.25 6.11
N MET A 81 6.47 -2.44 6.62
CA MET A 81 7.30 -3.09 7.62
C MET A 81 7.51 -4.56 7.26
N THR A 82 8.73 -4.90 6.84
CA THR A 82 9.13 -6.26 6.49
C THR A 82 9.68 -7.02 7.71
N THR A 83 9.45 -8.32 7.74
CA THR A 83 10.00 -9.20 8.78
C THR A 83 11.36 -9.80 8.41
N ARG A 84 11.86 -9.52 7.20
CA ARG A 84 13.10 -10.07 6.67
C ARG A 84 14.34 -9.70 7.48
N ASP A 85 14.46 -8.42 7.88
CA ASP A 85 15.73 -7.87 8.37
C ASP A 85 15.77 -7.70 9.89
N ARG A 86 14.64 -7.89 10.58
CA ARG A 86 14.45 -7.55 12.00
C ARG A 86 13.80 -8.68 12.77
N ASN A 87 14.31 -8.97 13.96
CA ASN A 87 13.62 -9.86 14.89
C ASN A 87 12.43 -9.15 15.56
N ARG A 88 11.56 -9.93 16.25
CA ARG A 88 10.35 -9.41 16.89
C ARG A 88 10.61 -8.28 17.90
N LEU A 89 11.79 -8.27 18.56
CA LEU A 89 12.11 -7.24 19.53
C LEU A 89 12.31 -5.89 18.84
N ALA A 90 13.06 -5.87 17.74
CA ALA A 90 13.28 -4.68 16.93
C ALA A 90 11.96 -4.19 16.30
N LEU A 91 11.18 -5.11 15.71
CA LEU A 91 9.89 -4.79 15.10
C LEU A 91 8.91 -4.15 16.11
N GLN A 92 8.76 -4.72 17.32
CA GLN A 92 7.92 -4.16 18.37
C GLN A 92 8.40 -2.78 18.84
N GLY A 93 9.71 -2.60 18.96
CA GLY A 93 10.31 -1.30 19.29
C GLY A 93 10.03 -0.24 18.23
N ASP A 94 10.19 -0.60 16.95
CA ASP A 94 9.91 0.27 15.82
C ASP A 94 8.42 0.68 15.78
N VAL A 95 7.48 -0.24 16.05
CA VAL A 95 6.04 0.07 16.11
C VAL A 95 5.70 1.10 17.17
N VAL A 96 6.24 0.95 18.39
CA VAL A 96 6.01 1.92 19.48
C VAL A 96 6.63 3.27 19.11
N GLY A 97 7.86 3.26 18.60
CA GLY A 97 8.57 4.47 18.19
C GLY A 97 7.86 5.21 17.05
N ALA A 98 7.40 4.48 16.04
CA ALA A 98 6.66 5.03 14.91
C ALA A 98 5.36 5.71 15.36
N SER A 99 4.56 5.02 16.18
CA SER A 99 3.32 5.60 16.72
C SER A 99 3.58 6.85 17.56
N ALA A 100 4.65 6.87 18.37
CA ALA A 100 5.04 8.03 19.16
C ALA A 100 5.47 9.23 18.29
N LEU A 101 5.94 8.98 17.06
CA LEU A 101 6.33 10.00 16.07
C LEU A 101 5.19 10.38 15.11
N GLY A 102 3.96 9.91 15.34
CA GLY A 102 2.80 10.25 14.52
C GLY A 102 2.62 9.37 13.26
N ILE A 103 3.32 8.26 13.17
CA ILE A 103 3.14 7.27 12.10
C ILE A 103 2.12 6.25 12.59
N HIS A 104 0.93 6.24 11.98
CA HIS A 104 -0.20 5.42 12.43
C HIS A 104 -0.61 4.34 11.43
N ASN A 105 -0.32 4.52 10.12
CA ASN A 105 -0.64 3.52 9.11
C ASN A 105 0.56 2.61 8.86
N PHE A 106 0.30 1.30 8.85
CA PHE A 106 1.31 0.28 8.62
C PHE A 106 0.85 -0.71 7.56
N LEU A 107 1.76 -1.13 6.69
CA LEU A 107 1.56 -2.27 5.80
C LEU A 107 2.52 -3.39 6.19
N CYS A 108 1.98 -4.48 6.74
CA CYS A 108 2.78 -5.61 7.20
C CYS A 108 3.15 -6.55 6.04
N LEU A 109 4.43 -6.76 5.85
CA LEU A 109 4.98 -7.56 4.75
C LEU A 109 5.98 -8.60 5.29
N THR A 110 6.10 -9.73 4.59
CA THR A 110 7.19 -10.68 4.86
C THR A 110 8.51 -10.16 4.29
N GLY A 111 8.47 -9.59 3.09
CA GLY A 111 9.63 -9.10 2.35
C GLY A 111 10.19 -10.14 1.36
N ASP A 112 10.94 -9.64 0.37
CA ASP A 112 11.59 -10.47 -0.63
C ASP A 112 12.79 -11.22 -0.03
N LYS A 113 13.16 -12.36 -0.63
CA LYS A 113 14.37 -13.08 -0.28
C LYS A 113 15.61 -12.24 -0.55
N MET A 114 16.61 -12.31 0.36
CA MET A 114 17.86 -11.56 0.24
C MET A 114 18.62 -11.87 -1.06
N ALA A 115 18.48 -13.09 -1.56
CA ALA A 115 19.07 -13.53 -2.85
C ALA A 115 18.60 -12.70 -4.08
N ALA A 116 17.50 -11.96 -3.96
CA ALA A 116 17.01 -11.08 -5.03
C ALA A 116 17.67 -9.68 -5.02
N GLY A 117 18.41 -9.35 -3.95
CA GLY A 117 18.97 -8.03 -3.71
C GLY A 117 20.42 -7.86 -4.12
N ASP A 118 21.02 -6.77 -3.66
CA ASP A 118 22.41 -6.38 -3.91
C ASP A 118 23.42 -6.93 -2.87
N GLN A 119 22.90 -7.52 -1.78
CA GLN A 119 23.71 -8.18 -0.73
C GLN A 119 23.13 -9.59 -0.45
N PRO A 120 23.26 -10.52 -1.41
CA PRO A 120 22.57 -11.82 -1.34
C PRO A 120 23.06 -12.75 -0.23
N ASP A 121 24.19 -12.44 0.39
CA ASP A 121 24.81 -13.14 1.52
C ASP A 121 24.44 -12.54 2.89
N ALA A 122 23.69 -11.46 2.93
CA ALA A 122 23.20 -10.90 4.19
C ALA A 122 22.23 -11.88 4.87
N ALA A 123 22.30 -11.95 6.21
CA ALA A 123 21.50 -12.88 6.99
C ALA A 123 20.02 -12.50 7.00
N GLU A 124 19.17 -13.39 6.56
CA GLU A 124 17.70 -13.28 6.69
C GLU A 124 17.29 -13.63 8.13
N VAL A 125 16.38 -12.85 8.70
CA VAL A 125 15.84 -13.11 10.05
C VAL A 125 14.56 -13.92 9.96
N PHE A 126 13.53 -13.40 9.30
CA PHE A 126 12.22 -14.05 9.13
C PHE A 126 11.75 -14.81 10.38
N GLU A 127 11.97 -14.23 11.58
CA GLU A 127 11.46 -14.81 12.85
C GLU A 127 9.94 -14.83 12.88
N LEU A 128 9.32 -13.85 12.22
CA LEU A 128 7.88 -13.72 12.04
C LEU A 128 7.54 -13.72 10.56
N ASP A 129 6.35 -14.15 10.21
CA ASP A 129 5.72 -13.79 8.94
C ASP A 129 4.87 -12.52 9.09
N SER A 130 4.31 -12.02 7.97
CA SER A 130 3.49 -10.80 7.98
C SER A 130 2.20 -10.93 8.80
N GLY A 131 1.61 -12.13 8.86
CA GLY A 131 0.42 -12.40 9.66
C GLY A 131 0.72 -12.41 11.16
N GLU A 132 1.85 -12.98 11.55
CA GLU A 132 2.32 -12.97 12.94
C GLU A 132 2.68 -11.56 13.41
N LEU A 133 3.36 -10.76 12.55
CA LEU A 133 3.63 -9.35 12.82
C LEU A 133 2.32 -8.59 13.04
N MET A 134 1.36 -8.74 12.13
CA MET A 134 0.04 -8.10 12.22
C MET A 134 -0.66 -8.44 13.55
N ARG A 135 -0.69 -9.70 13.93
CA ARG A 135 -1.30 -10.16 15.18
C ARG A 135 -0.63 -9.56 16.43
N GLN A 136 0.71 -9.43 16.41
CA GLN A 136 1.43 -8.79 17.50
C GLN A 136 1.10 -7.30 17.59
N MET A 137 1.07 -6.59 16.46
CA MET A 137 0.70 -5.18 16.39
C MET A 137 -0.75 -4.96 16.85
N ARG A 138 -1.69 -5.85 16.46
CA ARG A 138 -3.07 -5.84 16.97
C ARG A 138 -3.09 -5.97 18.49
N THR A 139 -2.32 -6.90 19.07
CA THR A 139 -2.24 -7.06 20.54
C THR A 139 -1.73 -5.78 21.20
N MET A 140 -0.70 -5.15 20.63
CA MET A 140 -0.15 -3.91 21.16
C MET A 140 -1.18 -2.76 21.13
N ARG A 141 -1.95 -2.66 20.05
CA ARG A 141 -3.02 -1.66 19.88
C ARG A 141 -4.21 -1.93 20.80
N ASP A 142 -4.77 -3.16 20.77
CA ASP A 142 -6.07 -3.47 21.36
C ASP A 142 -5.97 -3.79 22.86
N ALA A 143 -4.91 -4.50 23.27
CA ALA A 143 -4.67 -4.86 24.67
C ALA A 143 -3.71 -3.91 25.42
N GLY A 144 -3.08 -2.97 24.72
CA GLY A 144 -2.09 -2.08 25.33
C GLY A 144 -0.90 -2.82 25.95
N SER A 145 -0.51 -3.95 25.36
CA SER A 145 0.58 -4.77 25.90
C SER A 145 1.43 -5.39 24.80
N PHE A 146 2.71 -5.54 25.05
CA PHE A 146 3.57 -6.40 24.23
C PHE A 146 3.10 -7.86 24.29
N PRO A 147 3.43 -8.68 23.30
CA PRO A 147 3.17 -10.13 23.34
C PRO A 147 3.74 -10.85 24.57
N SER A 148 4.74 -10.26 25.24
CA SER A 148 5.27 -10.73 26.52
C SER A 148 4.37 -10.48 27.73
N GLY A 149 3.27 -9.74 27.58
CA GLY A 149 2.37 -9.32 28.63
C GLY A 149 2.77 -8.01 29.34
N ARG A 150 3.95 -7.42 29.03
CA ARG A 150 4.37 -6.12 29.57
C ARG A 150 3.50 -5.01 28.98
N GLN A 151 2.98 -4.12 29.85
CA GLN A 151 2.09 -3.04 29.45
C GLN A 151 2.81 -1.95 28.64
N ILE A 152 2.04 -1.33 27.73
CA ILE A 152 2.42 -0.16 26.95
C ILE A 152 1.42 0.95 27.32
N ASP A 153 1.90 2.06 27.87
CA ASP A 153 1.07 3.18 28.30
C ASP A 153 1.68 4.51 27.82
N PRO A 154 0.98 5.26 26.94
CA PRO A 154 -0.26 4.86 26.25
C PRO A 154 -0.03 3.78 25.17
N PRO A 155 -1.07 2.98 24.82
CA PRO A 155 -0.97 2.03 23.73
C PRO A 155 -0.79 2.73 22.37
N PRO A 156 -0.12 2.10 21.39
CA PRO A 156 0.08 2.70 20.07
C PRO A 156 -1.25 2.78 19.30
N ALA A 157 -1.48 3.91 18.66
CA ALA A 157 -2.62 4.10 17.76
C ALA A 157 -2.22 3.60 16.36
N LEU A 158 -2.80 2.48 15.90
CA LEU A 158 -2.40 1.80 14.66
C LEU A 158 -3.59 1.58 13.73
N PHE A 159 -3.38 1.82 12.44
CA PHE A 159 -4.26 1.42 11.35
C PHE A 159 -3.48 0.43 10.47
N LEU A 160 -3.90 -0.83 10.48
CA LEU A 160 -3.10 -1.96 10.02
C LEU A 160 -3.55 -2.44 8.64
N GLY A 161 -2.61 -2.50 7.71
CA GLY A 161 -2.80 -2.93 6.34
C GLY A 161 -2.07 -4.22 5.99
N ALA A 162 -2.60 -4.94 5.02
CA ALA A 162 -1.99 -6.11 4.42
C ALA A 162 -1.97 -6.03 2.89
N ALA A 163 -0.96 -6.61 2.27
CA ALA A 163 -0.93 -6.79 0.83
C ALA A 163 -1.86 -7.93 0.42
N GLU A 164 -2.49 -7.81 -0.77
CA GLU A 164 -3.31 -8.85 -1.35
C GLU A 164 -3.19 -8.86 -2.88
N MET A 165 -3.70 -9.92 -3.50
CA MET A 165 -3.73 -10.04 -4.96
C MET A 165 -5.18 -10.16 -5.42
N PRO A 166 -5.62 -9.33 -6.39
CA PRO A 166 -6.95 -9.48 -6.96
C PRO A 166 -7.11 -10.87 -7.57
N ALA A 167 -8.12 -11.60 -7.14
CA ALA A 167 -8.46 -12.93 -7.64
C ALA A 167 -9.93 -12.96 -8.06
N GLU A 168 -10.23 -13.70 -9.11
CA GLU A 168 -11.63 -13.93 -9.49
C GLU A 168 -12.29 -14.96 -8.56
N PRO A 169 -13.58 -14.77 -8.21
CA PRO A 169 -14.35 -15.79 -7.50
C PRO A 169 -14.35 -17.13 -8.25
N GLY A 170 -14.17 -18.23 -7.52
CA GLY A 170 -14.10 -19.57 -8.08
C GLY A 170 -13.35 -20.52 -7.14
N ASP A 171 -12.86 -21.66 -7.68
CA ASP A 171 -12.20 -22.71 -6.89
C ASP A 171 -10.96 -22.22 -6.12
N ASN A 172 -10.30 -21.17 -6.62
CA ASN A 172 -9.11 -20.58 -5.99
C ASN A 172 -9.41 -19.29 -5.19
N TRP A 173 -10.68 -19.02 -4.89
CA TRP A 173 -11.05 -17.83 -4.12
C TRP A 173 -10.41 -17.84 -2.72
N PRO A 174 -9.67 -16.80 -2.33
CA PRO A 174 -8.83 -16.82 -1.13
C PRO A 174 -9.59 -16.53 0.18
N ALA A 175 -10.88 -16.87 0.31
CA ALA A 175 -11.72 -16.52 1.45
C ALA A 175 -11.07 -16.81 2.80
N ALA A 176 -10.54 -18.01 3.00
CA ALA A 176 -9.90 -18.41 4.26
C ALA A 176 -8.64 -17.57 4.55
N ARG A 177 -7.85 -17.21 3.52
CA ARG A 177 -6.67 -16.37 3.66
C ARG A 177 -7.04 -14.93 3.98
N LEU A 178 -8.08 -14.39 3.33
CA LEU A 178 -8.60 -13.05 3.62
C LEU A 178 -9.11 -12.97 5.05
N GLN A 179 -9.93 -13.94 5.49
CA GLN A 179 -10.44 -13.99 6.85
C GLN A 179 -9.31 -14.09 7.87
N ALA A 180 -8.32 -14.95 7.64
CA ALA A 180 -7.18 -15.06 8.55
C ALA A 180 -6.39 -13.76 8.69
N LYS A 181 -6.22 -12.96 7.60
CA LYS A 181 -5.60 -11.63 7.67
C LYS A 181 -6.45 -10.66 8.48
N ILE A 182 -7.77 -10.63 8.26
CA ILE A 182 -8.72 -9.80 9.01
C ILE A 182 -8.70 -10.18 10.51
N ASP A 183 -8.75 -11.48 10.82
CA ASP A 183 -8.67 -11.99 12.18
C ASP A 183 -7.36 -11.63 12.89
N ASN A 184 -6.28 -11.48 12.13
CA ASN A 184 -5.00 -10.98 12.64
C ASN A 184 -4.97 -9.46 12.87
N GLY A 185 -5.98 -8.71 12.40
CA GLY A 185 -6.14 -7.28 12.69
C GLY A 185 -6.06 -6.34 11.50
N THR A 186 -6.08 -6.88 10.25
CA THR A 186 -6.10 -6.08 9.03
C THR A 186 -7.37 -5.23 8.95
N GLN A 187 -7.20 -3.93 8.69
CA GLN A 187 -8.27 -2.94 8.55
C GLN A 187 -8.35 -2.40 7.12
N PHE A 188 -7.26 -2.48 6.36
CA PHE A 188 -7.26 -2.19 4.92
C PHE A 188 -6.33 -3.13 4.17
N PHE A 189 -6.66 -3.35 2.90
CA PHE A 189 -5.83 -4.11 1.96
C PHE A 189 -5.37 -3.19 0.83
N GLN A 190 -4.12 -3.36 0.41
CA GLN A 190 -3.60 -2.79 -0.83
C GLN A 190 -3.24 -3.94 -1.76
N THR A 191 -3.81 -3.93 -2.96
CA THR A 191 -3.60 -5.05 -3.88
C THR A 191 -2.43 -4.82 -4.82
N GLN A 192 -1.98 -5.89 -5.47
CA GLN A 192 -1.09 -5.83 -6.63
C GLN A 192 -1.79 -5.07 -7.77
N TYR A 193 -1.03 -4.60 -8.77
CA TYR A 193 -1.57 -3.95 -9.96
C TYR A 193 -2.71 -4.76 -10.61
N CYS A 194 -3.78 -4.07 -10.97
CA CYS A 194 -4.86 -4.62 -11.79
C CYS A 194 -5.29 -3.59 -12.84
N PHE A 195 -5.10 -3.91 -14.11
CA PHE A 195 -5.46 -3.06 -15.25
C PHE A 195 -6.74 -3.52 -15.97
N GLU A 196 -7.43 -4.50 -15.39
CA GLU A 196 -8.63 -5.14 -15.96
C GLU A 196 -9.86 -4.77 -15.11
N LEU A 197 -10.66 -3.81 -15.61
CA LEU A 197 -11.84 -3.32 -14.87
C LEU A 197 -12.82 -4.44 -14.52
N ASP A 198 -13.05 -5.39 -15.43
CA ASP A 198 -13.98 -6.50 -15.19
C ASP A 198 -13.46 -7.47 -14.13
N LYS A 199 -12.14 -7.67 -14.05
CA LYS A 199 -11.52 -8.45 -12.99
C LYS A 199 -11.69 -7.76 -11.62
N VAL A 200 -11.52 -6.43 -11.57
CA VAL A 200 -11.77 -5.66 -10.34
C VAL A 200 -13.23 -5.78 -9.91
N LYS A 201 -14.18 -5.67 -10.85
CA LYS A 201 -15.62 -5.87 -10.57
C LYS A 201 -15.88 -7.26 -9.99
N SER A 202 -15.38 -8.31 -10.63
CA SER A 202 -15.54 -9.68 -10.16
C SER A 202 -14.91 -9.89 -8.78
N TYR A 203 -13.70 -9.35 -8.56
CA TYR A 203 -13.02 -9.40 -7.26
C TYR A 203 -13.82 -8.72 -6.16
N CYS A 204 -14.25 -7.46 -6.38
CA CYS A 204 -15.02 -6.70 -5.41
C CYS A 204 -16.39 -7.35 -5.13
N GLN A 205 -17.06 -7.89 -6.16
CA GLN A 205 -18.31 -8.64 -5.95
C GLN A 205 -18.09 -9.84 -5.03
N GLY A 206 -17.01 -10.61 -5.23
CA GLY A 206 -16.66 -11.71 -4.33
C GLY A 206 -16.36 -11.26 -2.90
N LEU A 207 -15.77 -10.06 -2.72
CA LEU A 207 -15.55 -9.47 -1.41
C LEU A 207 -16.87 -9.08 -0.72
N VAL A 208 -17.80 -8.49 -1.46
CA VAL A 208 -19.14 -8.13 -0.96
C VAL A 208 -19.92 -9.39 -0.59
N ASP A 209 -20.01 -10.36 -1.50
CA ASP A 209 -20.73 -11.61 -1.28
C ASP A 209 -20.18 -12.40 -0.08
N GLY A 210 -18.88 -12.31 0.17
CA GLY A 210 -18.20 -12.92 1.32
C GLY A 210 -18.29 -12.12 2.63
N GLY A 211 -18.89 -10.92 2.63
CA GLY A 211 -18.98 -10.04 3.79
C GLY A 211 -17.62 -9.48 4.27
N PHE A 212 -16.62 -9.45 3.39
CA PHE A 212 -15.28 -8.96 3.72
C PHE A 212 -15.23 -7.42 3.75
N THR A 213 -16.03 -6.76 2.91
CA THR A 213 -16.10 -5.29 2.83
C THR A 213 -16.71 -4.64 4.08
N GLU A 214 -17.47 -5.40 4.87
CA GLU A 214 -17.97 -4.95 6.17
C GLU A 214 -16.89 -4.99 7.26
N GLN A 215 -15.79 -5.72 7.03
CA GLN A 215 -14.75 -5.98 8.01
C GLN A 215 -13.45 -5.22 7.72
N ALA A 216 -13.16 -4.95 6.44
CA ALA A 216 -11.94 -4.25 6.01
C ALA A 216 -12.14 -3.51 4.68
N ASN A 217 -11.29 -2.55 4.40
CA ASN A 217 -11.32 -1.74 3.18
C ASN A 217 -10.34 -2.28 2.14
N PHE A 218 -10.73 -2.28 0.86
CA PHE A 218 -9.91 -2.81 -0.23
C PHE A 218 -9.53 -1.71 -1.23
N LEU A 219 -8.23 -1.42 -1.31
CA LEU A 219 -7.64 -0.45 -2.23
C LEU A 219 -6.97 -1.21 -3.37
N ILE A 220 -7.43 -0.98 -4.59
CA ILE A 220 -6.93 -1.68 -5.78
C ILE A 220 -5.64 -1.06 -6.28
N GLY A 221 -4.63 -1.90 -6.49
CA GLY A 221 -3.33 -1.48 -7.03
C GLY A 221 -3.43 -1.11 -8.50
N ILE A 222 -2.88 0.05 -8.85
CA ILE A 222 -2.83 0.58 -10.22
C ILE A 222 -1.60 1.48 -10.36
N GLY A 223 -1.24 1.87 -11.58
CA GLY A 223 -0.23 2.89 -11.78
C GLY A 223 -0.12 3.35 -13.23
N PRO A 224 0.38 4.57 -13.47
CA PRO A 224 0.56 5.07 -14.81
C PRO A 224 1.64 4.27 -15.58
N LEU A 225 1.28 3.77 -16.75
CA LEU A 225 2.19 3.03 -17.62
C LEU A 225 3.11 4.00 -18.38
N ALA A 226 4.42 3.85 -18.22
CA ALA A 226 5.38 4.75 -18.87
C ALA A 226 5.50 4.51 -20.38
N SER A 227 5.20 3.30 -20.88
CA SER A 227 5.26 2.92 -22.29
C SER A 227 4.69 1.52 -22.53
N ALA A 228 4.39 1.19 -23.77
CA ALA A 228 4.06 -0.17 -24.20
C ALA A 228 5.16 -1.19 -23.86
N LYS A 229 6.44 -0.77 -23.93
CA LYS A 229 7.58 -1.62 -23.52
C LYS A 229 7.53 -1.95 -22.04
N SER A 230 7.26 -0.97 -21.17
CA SER A 230 7.13 -1.22 -19.72
C SER A 230 5.92 -2.07 -19.39
N ALA A 231 4.80 -1.90 -20.11
CA ALA A 231 3.59 -2.71 -19.93
C ALA A 231 3.86 -4.21 -20.25
N ARG A 232 4.56 -4.50 -21.35
CA ARG A 232 4.99 -5.87 -21.67
C ARG A 232 5.96 -6.44 -20.62
N TRP A 233 6.92 -5.61 -20.20
CA TRP A 233 7.85 -6.03 -19.14
C TRP A 233 7.10 -6.41 -17.84
N MET A 234 6.05 -5.67 -17.48
CA MET A 234 5.20 -6.02 -16.31
C MET A 234 4.53 -7.38 -16.51
N ASN A 235 3.99 -7.67 -17.69
CA ASN A 235 3.39 -8.98 -18.02
C ASN A 235 4.39 -10.13 -17.87
N ASP A 236 5.65 -9.90 -18.26
CA ASP A 236 6.68 -10.94 -18.29
C ASP A 236 7.34 -11.15 -16.91
N ASN A 237 7.35 -10.11 -16.04
CA ASN A 237 8.22 -10.11 -14.85
C ASN A 237 7.47 -9.91 -13.52
N LEU A 238 6.26 -9.36 -13.52
CA LEU A 238 5.52 -9.13 -12.28
C LEU A 238 4.47 -10.22 -12.06
N PHE A 239 4.66 -11.00 -10.99
CA PHE A 239 3.73 -12.08 -10.66
C PHE A 239 2.30 -11.57 -10.46
N GLY A 240 1.36 -12.17 -11.17
CA GLY A 240 -0.08 -11.87 -11.08
C GLY A 240 -0.52 -10.57 -11.73
N VAL A 241 0.38 -9.83 -12.39
CA VAL A 241 0.06 -8.62 -13.15
C VAL A 241 -0.21 -9.00 -14.61
N HIS A 242 -1.31 -8.46 -15.14
CA HIS A 242 -1.65 -8.53 -16.55
C HIS A 242 -2.08 -7.16 -17.04
N VAL A 243 -1.38 -6.65 -18.05
CA VAL A 243 -1.77 -5.45 -18.82
C VAL A 243 -2.39 -5.92 -20.11
N PRO A 244 -3.68 -5.65 -20.36
CA PRO A 244 -4.39 -6.09 -21.57
C PRO A 244 -3.77 -5.59 -22.88
N ASP A 245 -3.93 -6.39 -23.94
CA ASP A 245 -3.38 -6.08 -25.25
C ASP A 245 -3.94 -4.79 -25.88
N ASP A 246 -5.17 -4.43 -25.60
CA ASP A 246 -5.81 -3.20 -26.07
C ASP A 246 -5.16 -1.97 -25.41
N ILE A 247 -4.82 -2.02 -24.13
CA ILE A 247 -4.04 -0.99 -23.42
C ILE A 247 -2.64 -0.88 -24.05
N ILE A 248 -1.98 -2.00 -24.30
CA ILE A 248 -0.65 -2.00 -24.96
C ILE A 248 -0.73 -1.37 -26.35
N LYS A 249 -1.72 -1.73 -27.17
CA LYS A 249 -1.94 -1.15 -28.49
C LYS A 249 -2.26 0.33 -28.44
N ARG A 250 -3.04 0.76 -27.45
CA ARG A 250 -3.36 2.17 -27.22
C ARG A 250 -2.09 2.98 -26.92
N LEU A 251 -1.21 2.46 -26.08
CA LEU A 251 0.10 3.06 -25.80
C LEU A 251 0.98 3.11 -27.04
N GLU A 252 1.01 2.05 -27.87
CA GLU A 252 1.80 2.02 -29.12
C GLU A 252 1.34 3.05 -30.15
N GLY A 253 0.04 3.33 -30.20
CA GLY A 253 -0.53 4.33 -31.10
C GLY A 253 -0.34 5.77 -30.64
N ALA A 254 0.05 6.00 -29.40
CA ALA A 254 0.17 7.33 -28.82
C ALA A 254 1.49 8.02 -29.21
N GLN A 255 1.42 9.34 -29.49
CA GLN A 255 2.61 10.17 -29.69
C GLN A 255 3.41 10.37 -28.39
N ASP A 256 2.71 10.55 -27.28
CA ASP A 256 3.27 10.59 -25.92
C ASP A 256 2.69 9.45 -25.09
N GLN A 257 3.42 8.34 -25.02
CA GLN A 257 3.02 7.14 -24.31
C GLN A 257 2.88 7.38 -22.79
N ARG A 258 3.64 8.34 -22.22
CA ARG A 258 3.53 8.65 -20.79
C ARG A 258 2.24 9.41 -20.48
N ALA A 259 1.88 10.38 -21.32
CA ALA A 259 0.61 11.08 -21.20
C ALA A 259 -0.56 10.10 -21.35
N GLU A 260 -0.49 9.22 -22.37
CA GLU A 260 -1.50 8.20 -22.60
C GLU A 260 -1.63 7.21 -21.42
N GLY A 261 -0.49 6.77 -20.86
CA GLY A 261 -0.49 5.89 -19.70
C GLY A 261 -1.10 6.54 -18.44
N ARG A 262 -0.96 7.85 -18.27
CA ARG A 262 -1.67 8.59 -17.22
C ARG A 262 -3.17 8.65 -17.49
N ALA A 263 -3.56 8.96 -18.71
CA ALA A 263 -4.98 9.01 -19.10
C ALA A 263 -5.67 7.65 -18.87
N ILE A 264 -5.05 6.56 -19.31
CA ILE A 264 -5.55 5.20 -19.05
C ILE A 264 -5.70 4.94 -17.54
N CYS A 265 -4.71 5.33 -16.73
CA CYS A 265 -4.75 5.15 -15.30
C CYS A 265 -5.87 5.97 -14.66
N ALA A 266 -6.07 7.22 -15.08
CA ALA A 266 -7.16 8.08 -14.60
C ALA A 266 -8.54 7.53 -14.96
N GLU A 267 -8.73 7.03 -16.19
CA GLU A 267 -9.96 6.36 -16.63
C GLU A 267 -10.26 5.11 -15.78
N LEU A 268 -9.25 4.29 -15.49
CA LEU A 268 -9.42 3.11 -14.64
C LEU A 268 -9.74 3.50 -13.19
N LEU A 269 -9.13 4.56 -12.63
CA LEU A 269 -9.47 5.07 -11.32
C LEU A 269 -10.94 5.50 -11.22
N GLN A 270 -11.44 6.22 -12.23
CA GLN A 270 -12.86 6.58 -12.31
C GLN A 270 -13.73 5.32 -12.31
N GLY A 271 -13.38 4.34 -13.15
CA GLY A 271 -14.10 3.06 -13.16
C GLY A 271 -14.06 2.31 -11.82
N PHE A 272 -12.94 2.34 -11.10
CA PHE A 272 -12.84 1.70 -9.77
C PHE A 272 -13.73 2.39 -8.74
N SER A 273 -13.87 3.72 -8.80
CA SER A 273 -14.69 4.47 -7.85
C SER A 273 -16.18 4.18 -7.96
N GLU A 274 -16.63 3.60 -9.08
CA GLU A 274 -18.02 3.21 -9.31
C GLU A 274 -18.32 1.76 -8.89
N ILE A 275 -17.28 0.98 -8.49
CA ILE A 275 -17.43 -0.43 -8.14
C ILE A 275 -17.76 -0.57 -6.65
N GLU A 276 -18.90 -1.17 -6.33
CA GLU A 276 -19.24 -1.54 -4.96
C GLU A 276 -18.18 -2.46 -4.35
N GLY A 277 -17.77 -2.18 -3.12
CA GLY A 277 -16.72 -2.93 -2.43
C GLY A 277 -15.29 -2.46 -2.72
N CYS A 278 -15.09 -1.56 -3.70
CA CYS A 278 -13.82 -0.90 -3.94
C CYS A 278 -13.71 0.38 -3.09
N ALA A 279 -12.95 0.32 -2.00
CA ALA A 279 -12.82 1.44 -1.07
C ALA A 279 -11.78 2.48 -1.51
N GLY A 280 -11.01 2.20 -2.56
CA GLY A 280 -9.98 3.12 -3.01
C GLY A 280 -8.99 2.51 -4.00
N ALA A 281 -7.95 3.27 -4.31
CA ALA A 281 -6.85 2.84 -5.15
C ALA A 281 -5.49 3.08 -4.49
N HIS A 282 -4.54 2.21 -4.82
CA HIS A 282 -3.14 2.31 -4.43
C HIS A 282 -2.28 2.53 -5.68
N LEU A 283 -1.77 3.75 -5.86
CA LEU A 283 -1.01 4.15 -7.04
C LEU A 283 0.47 3.83 -6.85
N MET A 284 0.99 2.95 -7.69
CA MET A 284 2.39 2.52 -7.69
C MET A 284 3.05 2.93 -9.01
N ALA A 285 4.18 3.59 -8.94
CA ALA A 285 5.04 3.89 -10.08
C ALA A 285 6.47 4.07 -9.59
N PRO A 286 7.38 3.12 -9.80
CA PRO A 286 8.77 3.27 -9.39
C PRO A 286 9.39 4.55 -9.95
N HIS A 287 9.83 5.46 -9.06
CA HIS A 287 10.33 6.80 -9.39
C HIS A 287 9.34 7.67 -10.19
N GLY A 288 8.04 7.42 -10.05
CA GLY A 288 6.98 8.07 -10.81
C GLY A 288 5.98 8.84 -9.95
N GLU A 289 6.37 9.31 -8.76
CA GLU A 289 5.49 10.01 -7.81
C GLU A 289 4.78 11.19 -8.46
N ALA A 290 5.49 11.97 -9.30
CA ALA A 290 4.89 13.08 -10.04
C ALA A 290 3.83 12.61 -11.06
N SER A 291 4.01 11.43 -11.69
CA SER A 291 2.99 10.87 -12.58
C SER A 291 1.77 10.38 -11.80
N CYS A 292 1.96 9.80 -10.61
CA CYS A 292 0.86 9.44 -9.72
C CYS A 292 0.08 10.69 -9.28
N ALA A 293 0.77 11.77 -8.91
CA ALA A 293 0.14 13.05 -8.55
C ALA A 293 -0.72 13.60 -9.69
N GLN A 294 -0.20 13.59 -10.93
CA GLN A 294 -0.94 14.01 -12.12
C GLN A 294 -2.18 13.13 -12.36
N VAL A 295 -2.07 11.80 -12.23
CA VAL A 295 -3.19 10.88 -12.37
C VAL A 295 -4.29 11.17 -11.34
N ILE A 296 -3.92 11.43 -10.08
CA ILE A 296 -4.90 11.79 -9.04
C ILE A 296 -5.65 13.06 -9.42
N GLN A 297 -4.96 14.10 -9.91
CA GLN A 297 -5.58 15.33 -10.38
C GLN A 297 -6.45 15.12 -11.62
N GLU A 298 -5.94 14.42 -12.64
CA GLU A 298 -6.63 14.16 -13.90
C GLU A 298 -7.88 13.26 -13.71
N SER A 299 -7.92 12.43 -12.66
CA SER A 299 -9.09 11.61 -12.34
C SER A 299 -10.31 12.41 -11.91
N GLY A 300 -10.15 13.63 -11.38
CA GLY A 300 -11.24 14.46 -10.85
C GLY A 300 -11.89 13.93 -9.56
N LEU A 301 -11.45 12.79 -9.02
CA LEU A 301 -12.11 12.12 -7.89
C LEU A 301 -12.00 12.88 -6.57
N LEU A 302 -11.01 13.77 -6.41
CA LEU A 302 -10.89 14.61 -5.21
C LEU A 302 -12.05 15.61 -5.10
N GLU A 303 -12.55 16.11 -6.22
CA GLU A 303 -13.65 17.08 -6.26
C GLU A 303 -15.00 16.46 -5.82
N LEU A 304 -15.13 15.14 -5.94
CA LEU A 304 -16.35 14.40 -5.57
C LEU A 304 -16.46 14.16 -4.05
N ARG A 305 -15.42 14.50 -3.27
CA ARG A 305 -15.41 14.34 -1.81
C ARG A 305 -15.94 15.57 -1.06
N SER A 306 -16.27 16.65 -1.77
CA SER A 306 -16.71 17.94 -1.20
C SER A 306 -18.21 17.99 -0.90
#